data_6ad09ac47fa792d1ba772f78327f38a3
#
_entry.id   6ad09ac47fa792d1ba772f78327f38a3
#
_cell.length_a   1.000
_cell.length_b   1.000
_cell.length_c   1.000
_cell.angle_alpha   90.00
_cell.angle_beta   90.00
_cell.angle_gamma   90.00
#
_symmetry.space_group_name_H-M   'P 1'
#
loop_
_entity.id
_entity.type
_entity.pdbx_description
1 polymer ?
#
loop_
_entity_poly.entity_id
_entity_poly.type
_entity_poly.pdbx_seq_one_letter_code
_entity_poly.pdbx_strand_id
1 'polypeptide(L)'
;FRRVLFRSTAPRVFVRCSRREEVFVPALIEAIGAGLGGIERTTAIAPSPGDELHLYGSDATLRTICAGLDAGVRVRAHGTGIGLALVGVDADPREVGRLLARDMVPFEQRGCLSPRAAIARGPAAAHELAEALRDALDAWRTQVPPGPADPALVAERTAFRALASAVGDWVACGDGGIAVAHGLRAPWFAPTGRNLLVVAFDDDDAAARWVAPMAHHVASLGVSGDERDWPRVSQACAGARRSAIGRMQKPPFDGPVDRRHPDVETPSQVLERLGAGDSQG
;
A
#
# COMPACT_ATOMS: atom_id res chain seq x y z
N PHE A 1 -7.38 -13.99 5.06
CA PHE A 1 -7.24 -14.17 6.52
C PHE A 1 -8.20 -13.31 7.35
N ARG A 2 -8.55 -12.10 6.94
CA ARG A 2 -9.59 -11.26 7.58
C ARG A 2 -10.96 -11.94 7.65
N ARG A 3 -11.25 -12.86 6.74
CA ARG A 3 -12.53 -13.55 6.66
C ARG A 3 -12.81 -14.50 7.82
N VAL A 4 -11.77 -15.03 8.47
CA VAL A 4 -11.95 -15.88 9.66
C VAL A 4 -12.39 -15.06 10.88
N LEU A 5 -11.91 -13.81 11.00
CA LEU A 5 -12.33 -12.89 12.06
C LEU A 5 -13.79 -12.45 11.89
N PHE A 6 -14.26 -12.19 10.66
CA PHE A 6 -15.66 -11.84 10.41
C PHE A 6 -16.64 -12.93 10.85
N ARG A 7 -16.24 -14.18 10.70
CA ARG A 7 -17.13 -15.27 11.04
C ARG A 7 -17.35 -15.47 12.55
N SER A 8 -16.45 -15.03 13.39
CA SER A 8 -16.69 -15.05 14.84
C SER A 8 -17.80 -14.10 15.26
N THR A 9 -18.17 -13.14 14.41
CA THR A 9 -19.14 -12.09 14.70
C THR A 9 -20.32 -12.02 13.72
N ALA A 10 -20.22 -12.62 12.53
CA ALA A 10 -21.27 -12.60 11.51
C ALA A 10 -21.78 -14.01 11.20
N PRO A 11 -23.09 -14.26 11.21
CA PRO A 11 -23.69 -15.57 10.94
C PRO A 11 -23.48 -16.00 9.47
N ARG A 12 -23.41 -15.06 8.54
CA ARG A 12 -23.18 -15.30 7.11
C ARG A 12 -22.22 -14.26 6.55
N VAL A 13 -21.31 -14.68 5.67
CA VAL A 13 -20.34 -13.83 4.98
C VAL A 13 -20.40 -14.10 3.48
N PHE A 14 -20.77 -13.08 2.71
CA PHE A 14 -20.75 -13.13 1.26
C PHE A 14 -19.46 -12.52 0.73
N VAL A 15 -18.82 -13.19 -0.23
CA VAL A 15 -17.57 -12.75 -0.80
C VAL A 15 -17.68 -12.64 -2.31
N ARG A 16 -17.54 -11.42 -2.82
CA ARG A 16 -17.32 -11.16 -4.23
C ARG A 16 -15.82 -11.09 -4.49
N CYS A 17 -15.34 -11.99 -5.35
CA CYS A 17 -13.94 -12.01 -5.76
C CYS A 17 -13.64 -10.87 -6.73
N SER A 18 -12.38 -10.40 -6.72
CA SER A 18 -11.89 -9.53 -7.78
C SER A 18 -11.85 -10.31 -9.11
N ARG A 19 -12.14 -9.63 -10.22
CA ARG A 19 -11.97 -10.21 -11.58
C ARG A 19 -10.52 -10.58 -11.89
N ARG A 20 -9.56 -10.01 -11.17
CA ARG A 20 -8.11 -10.28 -11.34
C ARG A 20 -7.63 -11.45 -10.49
N GLU A 21 -8.47 -11.98 -9.60
CA GLU A 21 -8.11 -13.05 -8.69
C GLU A 21 -9.32 -13.97 -8.52
N GLU A 22 -9.38 -15.03 -9.33
CA GLU A 22 -10.49 -15.99 -9.37
C GLU A 22 -10.11 -17.35 -8.78
N VAL A 23 -8.83 -17.57 -8.43
CA VAL A 23 -8.31 -18.88 -8.01
C VAL A 23 -8.14 -18.97 -6.51
N PHE A 24 -7.39 -18.04 -5.90
CA PHE A 24 -7.02 -18.14 -4.48
C PHE A 24 -8.22 -18.09 -3.54
N VAL A 25 -9.16 -17.18 -3.81
CA VAL A 25 -10.30 -16.99 -2.91
C VAL A 25 -11.26 -18.17 -2.93
N PRO A 26 -11.64 -18.74 -4.08
CA PRO A 26 -12.38 -19.99 -4.12
C PRO A 26 -11.67 -21.15 -3.42
N ALA A 27 -10.39 -21.37 -3.70
CA ALA A 27 -9.60 -22.40 -3.04
C ALA A 27 -9.51 -22.21 -1.51
N LEU A 28 -9.38 -20.97 -1.06
CA LEU A 28 -9.39 -20.66 0.38
C LEU A 28 -10.77 -20.94 1.01
N ILE A 29 -11.86 -20.58 0.35
CA ILE A 29 -13.22 -20.87 0.83
C ILE A 29 -13.43 -22.38 0.92
N GLU A 30 -13.00 -23.13 -0.09
CA GLU A 30 -13.08 -24.58 -0.11
C GLU A 30 -12.26 -25.21 1.03
N ALA A 31 -11.00 -24.78 1.20
CA ALA A 31 -10.12 -25.28 2.25
C ALA A 31 -10.63 -24.97 3.67
N ILE A 32 -11.29 -23.84 3.87
CA ILE A 32 -11.85 -23.43 5.16
C ILE A 32 -13.28 -23.95 5.34
N GLY A 33 -14.02 -24.12 4.25
CA GLY A 33 -15.48 -24.25 4.23
C GLY A 33 -16.02 -25.50 4.89
N ALA A 34 -15.32 -26.61 4.82
CA ALA A 34 -15.77 -27.86 5.45
C ALA A 34 -15.91 -27.78 6.98
N GLY A 35 -15.19 -26.83 7.63
CA GLY A 35 -15.23 -26.64 9.08
C GLY A 35 -15.95 -25.37 9.56
N LEU A 36 -16.18 -24.43 8.67
CA LEU A 36 -16.61 -23.09 9.03
C LEU A 36 -17.90 -22.62 8.32
N GLY A 37 -18.85 -23.45 7.87
CA GLY A 37 -20.10 -23.08 7.13
C GLY A 37 -20.49 -21.57 7.26
N GLY A 38 -21.19 -20.99 6.28
CA GLY A 38 -21.63 -19.59 6.31
C GLY A 38 -20.71 -18.59 5.58
N ILE A 39 -19.66 -19.06 4.85
CA ILE A 39 -18.94 -18.22 3.88
C ILE A 39 -19.35 -18.66 2.48
N GLU A 40 -19.92 -17.75 1.71
CA GLU A 40 -20.44 -18.02 0.38
C GLU A 40 -19.79 -17.10 -0.66
N ARG A 41 -19.41 -17.66 -1.81
CA ARG A 41 -19.01 -16.87 -2.98
C ARG A 41 -20.24 -16.33 -3.67
N THR A 42 -20.19 -15.05 -4.06
CA THR A 42 -21.24 -14.42 -4.86
C THR A 42 -20.67 -13.63 -6.02
N THR A 43 -21.43 -13.51 -7.09
CA THR A 43 -21.10 -12.65 -8.24
C THR A 43 -21.64 -11.24 -8.09
N ALA A 44 -22.68 -11.06 -7.28
CA ALA A 44 -23.27 -9.77 -6.97
C ALA A 44 -23.43 -9.61 -5.46
N ILE A 45 -23.23 -8.39 -4.97
CA ILE A 45 -23.49 -8.02 -3.58
C ILE A 45 -24.62 -6.99 -3.58
N ALA A 46 -25.69 -7.32 -2.87
CA ALA A 46 -26.83 -6.45 -2.65
C ALA A 46 -27.07 -6.39 -1.13
N PRO A 47 -26.34 -5.50 -0.40
CA PRO A 47 -26.51 -5.38 1.03
C PRO A 47 -27.84 -4.71 1.37
N SER A 48 -28.45 -5.16 2.47
CA SER A 48 -29.65 -4.59 3.06
C SER A 48 -29.30 -3.65 4.22
N PRO A 49 -30.20 -2.75 4.64
CA PRO A 49 -30.05 -1.98 5.87
C PRO A 49 -29.68 -2.88 7.08
N GLY A 50 -28.65 -2.47 7.79
CA GLY A 50 -28.09 -3.24 8.92
C GLY A 50 -26.93 -4.19 8.56
N ASP A 51 -26.75 -4.53 7.28
CA ASP A 51 -25.58 -5.32 6.84
C ASP A 51 -24.28 -4.50 6.94
N GLU A 52 -23.17 -5.20 7.18
CA GLU A 52 -21.84 -4.60 7.16
C GLU A 52 -21.11 -4.99 5.86
N LEU A 53 -20.73 -3.98 5.07
CA LEU A 53 -20.07 -4.13 3.78
C LEU A 53 -18.61 -3.69 3.87
N HIS A 54 -17.68 -4.59 3.56
CA HIS A 54 -16.26 -4.29 3.44
C HIS A 54 -15.88 -4.08 1.98
N LEU A 55 -15.49 -2.86 1.64
CA LEU A 55 -15.08 -2.46 0.30
C LEU A 55 -13.56 -2.29 0.21
N TYR A 56 -12.96 -2.90 -0.80
CA TYR A 56 -11.55 -2.77 -1.14
C TYR A 56 -11.42 -2.32 -2.59
N GLY A 57 -10.76 -1.19 -2.83
CA GLY A 57 -10.60 -0.67 -4.19
C GLY A 57 -9.96 0.72 -4.21
N SER A 58 -9.94 1.33 -5.40
CA SER A 58 -9.58 2.74 -5.52
C SER A 58 -10.69 3.63 -4.94
N ASP A 59 -10.36 4.86 -4.57
CA ASP A 59 -11.33 5.81 -4.04
C ASP A 59 -12.46 6.09 -5.04
N ALA A 60 -12.14 6.13 -6.34
CA ALA A 60 -13.16 6.22 -7.40
C ALA A 60 -14.13 5.03 -7.38
N THR A 61 -13.63 3.81 -7.17
CA THR A 61 -14.46 2.61 -7.03
C THR A 61 -15.35 2.69 -5.81
N LEU A 62 -14.80 3.14 -4.68
CA LEU A 62 -15.56 3.30 -3.44
C LEU A 62 -16.66 4.33 -3.60
N ARG A 63 -16.38 5.49 -4.22
CA ARG A 63 -17.40 6.52 -4.52
C ARG A 63 -18.55 5.94 -5.36
N THR A 64 -18.21 5.24 -6.44
CA THR A 64 -19.21 4.64 -7.33
C THR A 64 -20.11 3.65 -6.59
N ILE A 65 -19.56 2.81 -5.74
CA ILE A 65 -20.33 1.82 -5.00
C ILE A 65 -21.17 2.50 -3.92
N CYS A 66 -20.58 3.38 -3.11
CA CYS A 66 -21.28 4.05 -2.00
C CYS A 66 -22.44 4.94 -2.48
N ALA A 67 -22.32 5.56 -3.66
CA ALA A 67 -23.41 6.37 -4.25
C ALA A 67 -24.68 5.56 -4.56
N GLY A 68 -24.57 4.23 -4.71
CA GLY A 68 -25.71 3.34 -4.98
C GLY A 68 -26.21 2.54 -3.79
N LEU A 69 -25.64 2.76 -2.58
CA LEU A 69 -26.02 2.01 -1.39
C LEU A 69 -27.16 2.69 -0.60
N ASP A 70 -27.96 1.87 0.05
CA ASP A 70 -28.94 2.36 1.04
C ASP A 70 -28.21 2.97 2.26
N ALA A 71 -28.77 4.05 2.81
CA ALA A 71 -28.17 4.76 3.95
C ALA A 71 -28.05 3.91 5.24
N GLY A 72 -28.85 2.85 5.36
CA GLY A 72 -28.81 1.94 6.49
C GLY A 72 -27.70 0.87 6.40
N VAL A 73 -26.95 0.80 5.30
CA VAL A 73 -25.83 -0.11 5.15
C VAL A 73 -24.63 0.44 5.91
N ARG A 74 -23.95 -0.42 6.64
CA ARG A 74 -22.74 -0.11 7.39
C ARG A 74 -21.53 -0.41 6.52
N VAL A 75 -20.65 0.57 6.26
CA VAL A 75 -19.54 0.45 5.31
C VAL A 75 -18.19 0.54 6.04
N ARG A 76 -17.29 -0.38 5.73
CA ARG A 76 -15.85 -0.24 5.99
C ARG A 76 -15.14 -0.06 4.65
N ALA A 77 -14.80 1.17 4.35
CA ALA A 77 -14.19 1.54 3.09
C ALA A 77 -12.65 1.53 3.18
N HIS A 78 -12.04 0.61 2.46
CA HIS A 78 -10.58 0.46 2.35
C HIS A 78 -10.16 0.99 0.97
N GLY A 79 -9.98 2.30 0.88
CA GLY A 79 -9.58 3.01 -0.34
C GLY A 79 -8.12 2.79 -0.72
N THR A 80 -7.63 3.66 -1.58
CA THR A 80 -6.23 3.65 -2.03
C THR A 80 -5.29 3.60 -0.83
N GLY A 81 -4.39 2.63 -0.82
CA GLY A 81 -3.42 2.42 0.25
C GLY A 81 -2.03 2.15 -0.31
N ILE A 82 -1.03 2.75 0.32
CA ILE A 82 0.39 2.61 -0.02
C ILE A 82 1.22 2.28 1.22
N GLY A 83 2.36 1.63 1.00
CA GLY A 83 3.42 1.54 1.98
C GLY A 83 4.42 2.67 1.81
N LEU A 84 4.88 3.21 2.92
CA LEU A 84 6.00 4.15 3.01
C LEU A 84 7.10 3.53 3.88
N ALA A 85 8.36 3.63 3.45
CA ALA A 85 9.49 3.17 4.23
C ALA A 85 10.28 4.35 4.82
N LEU A 86 10.63 4.27 6.10
CA LEU A 86 11.51 5.22 6.78
C LEU A 86 12.85 4.55 7.05
N VAL A 87 13.92 5.15 6.56
CA VAL A 87 15.29 4.66 6.73
C VAL A 87 15.98 5.54 7.76
N GLY A 88 16.33 4.94 8.89
CA GLY A 88 17.08 5.61 9.96
C GLY A 88 18.48 6.00 9.52
N VAL A 89 19.05 6.97 10.21
CA VAL A 89 20.38 7.56 9.87
C VAL A 89 21.50 6.52 9.92
N ASP A 90 21.46 5.64 10.91
CA ASP A 90 22.48 4.61 11.12
C ASP A 90 22.14 3.26 10.45
N ALA A 91 21.10 3.21 9.64
CA ALA A 91 20.70 1.97 8.97
C ALA A 91 21.66 1.63 7.82
N ASP A 92 22.09 0.37 7.74
CA ASP A 92 22.92 -0.11 6.63
C ASP A 92 22.11 -0.14 5.32
N PRO A 93 22.48 0.64 4.29
CA PRO A 93 21.73 0.69 3.03
C PRO A 93 21.63 -0.66 2.33
N ARG A 94 22.64 -1.53 2.45
CA ARG A 94 22.63 -2.87 1.84
C ARG A 94 21.58 -3.76 2.46
N GLU A 95 21.55 -3.78 3.80
CA GLU A 95 20.54 -4.56 4.52
C GLU A 95 19.14 -4.01 4.25
N VAL A 96 18.96 -2.68 4.29
CA VAL A 96 17.68 -2.05 4.00
C VAL A 96 17.22 -2.35 2.57
N GLY A 97 18.11 -2.25 1.57
CA GLY A 97 17.80 -2.60 0.18
C GLY A 97 17.31 -4.04 0.03
N ARG A 98 17.99 -4.98 0.69
CA ARG A 98 17.60 -6.40 0.72
C ARG A 98 16.23 -6.61 1.37
N LEU A 99 15.93 -5.92 2.46
CA LEU A 99 14.68 -6.01 3.17
C LEU A 99 13.53 -5.34 2.39
N LEU A 100 13.78 -4.20 1.75
CA LEU A 100 12.80 -3.55 0.86
C LEU A 100 12.43 -4.43 -0.32
N ALA A 101 13.41 -5.05 -0.98
CA ALA A 101 13.15 -6.00 -2.06
C ALA A 101 12.21 -7.12 -1.61
N ARG A 102 12.39 -7.64 -0.38
CA ARG A 102 11.51 -8.64 0.22
C ARG A 102 10.07 -8.15 0.42
N ASP A 103 9.86 -6.86 0.67
CA ASP A 103 8.52 -6.27 0.79
C ASP A 103 7.92 -5.86 -0.56
N MET A 104 8.75 -5.70 -1.60
CA MET A 104 8.31 -5.27 -2.93
C MET A 104 7.94 -6.44 -3.85
N VAL A 105 8.70 -7.55 -3.79
CA VAL A 105 8.51 -8.70 -4.69
C VAL A 105 7.15 -9.38 -4.54
N PRO A 106 6.61 -9.63 -3.34
CA PRO A 106 5.30 -10.26 -3.20
C PRO A 106 4.20 -9.48 -3.91
N PHE A 107 3.37 -10.21 -4.65
CA PHE A 107 2.20 -9.67 -5.37
C PHE A 107 2.54 -8.52 -6.35
N GLU A 108 3.79 -8.42 -6.80
CA GLU A 108 4.26 -7.34 -7.71
C GLU A 108 3.91 -5.93 -7.19
N GLN A 109 4.06 -5.69 -5.88
CA GLN A 109 3.69 -4.44 -5.18
C GLN A 109 2.21 -4.02 -5.28
N ARG A 110 1.31 -4.91 -5.67
CA ARG A 110 -0.13 -4.58 -5.77
C ARG A 110 -0.84 -4.51 -4.42
N GLY A 111 -0.17 -4.92 -3.33
CA GLY A 111 -0.71 -4.84 -1.99
C GLY A 111 -0.63 -3.43 -1.40
N CYS A 112 -1.65 -3.00 -0.63
CA CYS A 112 -1.65 -1.71 0.06
C CYS A 112 -0.55 -1.56 1.14
N LEU A 113 0.11 -2.64 1.52
CA LEU A 113 1.23 -2.64 2.46
C LEU A 113 2.59 -2.56 1.76
N SER A 114 2.64 -2.69 0.42
CA SER A 114 3.89 -2.65 -0.33
C SER A 114 4.45 -1.24 -0.36
N PRO A 115 5.77 -1.07 -0.11
CA PRO A 115 6.40 0.24 -0.17
C PRO A 115 6.36 0.78 -1.60
N ARG A 116 5.92 2.03 -1.74
CA ARG A 116 5.89 2.78 -3.00
C ARG A 116 6.86 3.96 -2.97
N ALA A 117 7.24 4.36 -1.76
CA ALA A 117 8.30 5.33 -1.54
C ALA A 117 9.12 4.96 -0.30
N ALA A 118 10.36 5.44 -0.27
CA ALA A 118 11.24 5.38 0.89
C ALA A 118 11.81 6.77 1.16
N ILE A 119 11.91 7.14 2.42
CA ILE A 119 12.55 8.36 2.89
C ILE A 119 13.90 8.03 3.48
N ALA A 120 14.95 8.71 3.03
CA ALA A 120 16.31 8.57 3.53
C ALA A 120 16.90 9.94 3.90
N ARG A 121 17.89 9.94 4.80
CA ARG A 121 18.56 11.17 5.25
C ARG A 121 19.68 11.55 4.28
N GLY A 122 19.48 12.62 3.52
CA GLY A 122 20.44 13.17 2.60
C GLY A 122 20.62 12.39 1.29
N PRO A 123 21.17 13.04 0.24
CA PRO A 123 21.27 12.45 -1.10
C PRO A 123 22.16 11.20 -1.18
N ALA A 124 23.29 11.18 -0.45
CA ALA A 124 24.22 10.05 -0.48
C ALA A 124 23.56 8.76 0.00
N ALA A 125 22.89 8.78 1.16
CA ALA A 125 22.17 7.61 1.70
C ALA A 125 21.04 7.15 0.77
N ALA A 126 20.35 8.08 0.10
CA ALA A 126 19.31 7.73 -0.87
C ALA A 126 19.87 7.00 -2.10
N HIS A 127 21.02 7.43 -2.63
CA HIS A 127 21.67 6.76 -3.76
C HIS A 127 22.21 5.39 -3.36
N GLU A 128 22.88 5.28 -2.22
CA GLU A 128 23.37 4.00 -1.72
C GLU A 128 22.24 2.99 -1.51
N LEU A 129 21.11 3.46 -0.98
CA LEU A 129 19.91 2.64 -0.83
C LEU A 129 19.35 2.19 -2.17
N ALA A 130 19.28 3.09 -3.18
CA ALA A 130 18.77 2.77 -4.49
C ALA A 130 19.63 1.72 -5.22
N GLU A 131 20.95 1.85 -5.15
CA GLU A 131 21.90 0.88 -5.69
C GLU A 131 21.78 -0.49 -4.98
N ALA A 132 21.74 -0.50 -3.67
CA ALA A 132 21.58 -1.72 -2.89
C ALA A 132 20.22 -2.42 -3.16
N LEU A 133 19.16 -1.65 -3.32
CA LEU A 133 17.85 -2.18 -3.67
C LEU A 133 17.84 -2.76 -5.09
N ARG A 134 18.47 -2.09 -6.07
CA ARG A 134 18.64 -2.62 -7.44
C ARG A 134 19.28 -4.00 -7.38
N ASP A 135 20.41 -4.12 -6.72
CA ASP A 135 21.16 -5.38 -6.63
C ASP A 135 20.30 -6.49 -5.99
N ALA A 136 19.55 -6.15 -4.95
CA ALA A 136 18.65 -7.08 -4.29
C ALA A 136 17.48 -7.50 -5.19
N LEU A 137 16.87 -6.57 -5.93
CA LEU A 137 15.76 -6.88 -6.87
C LEU A 137 16.25 -7.72 -8.04
N ASP A 138 17.46 -7.48 -8.56
CA ASP A 138 18.06 -8.29 -9.62
C ASP A 138 18.33 -9.72 -9.13
N ALA A 139 18.80 -9.89 -7.90
CA ALA A 139 18.94 -11.22 -7.28
C ALA A 139 17.57 -11.94 -7.14
N TRP A 140 16.51 -11.22 -6.77
CA TRP A 140 15.17 -11.79 -6.68
C TRP A 140 14.58 -12.20 -8.04
N ARG A 141 14.94 -11.55 -9.14
CA ARG A 141 14.43 -11.88 -10.49
C ARG A 141 14.70 -13.31 -10.91
N THR A 142 15.82 -13.88 -10.46
CA THR A 142 16.18 -15.27 -10.72
C THR A 142 15.29 -16.26 -9.97
N GLN A 143 14.89 -15.90 -8.74
CA GLN A 143 14.08 -16.75 -7.86
C GLN A 143 12.57 -16.58 -8.10
N VAL A 144 12.16 -15.33 -8.30
CA VAL A 144 10.77 -14.93 -8.53
C VAL A 144 10.75 -14.00 -9.74
N PRO A 145 10.65 -14.54 -10.97
CA PRO A 145 10.56 -13.72 -12.18
C PRO A 145 9.36 -12.77 -12.11
N PRO A 146 9.47 -11.53 -12.64
CA PRO A 146 8.33 -10.63 -12.76
C PRO A 146 7.22 -11.26 -13.61
N GLY A 147 5.97 -11.05 -13.20
CA GLY A 147 4.82 -11.38 -14.02
C GLY A 147 4.68 -10.45 -15.23
N PRO A 148 3.82 -10.80 -16.20
CA PRO A 148 3.58 -9.93 -17.36
C PRO A 148 3.00 -8.59 -16.91
N ALA A 149 3.54 -7.51 -17.48
CA ALA A 149 3.02 -6.16 -17.30
C ALA A 149 1.90 -5.91 -18.33
N ASP A 150 0.76 -5.39 -17.86
CA ASP A 150 -0.26 -4.91 -18.78
C ASP A 150 0.15 -3.56 -19.42
N PRO A 151 -0.47 -3.14 -20.54
CA PRO A 151 -0.11 -1.90 -21.21
C PRO A 151 -0.22 -0.64 -20.33
N ALA A 152 -1.17 -0.60 -19.39
CA ALA A 152 -1.33 0.51 -18.48
C ALA A 152 -0.13 0.61 -17.53
N LEU A 153 0.33 -0.50 -16.95
CA LEU A 153 1.52 -0.53 -16.12
C LEU A 153 2.79 -0.14 -16.89
N VAL A 154 2.90 -0.54 -18.15
CA VAL A 154 4.03 -0.12 -19.01
C VAL A 154 4.02 1.40 -19.21
N ALA A 155 2.85 1.99 -19.49
CA ALA A 155 2.71 3.45 -19.62
C ALA A 155 3.04 4.18 -18.32
N GLU A 156 2.54 3.70 -17.16
CA GLU A 156 2.85 4.25 -15.85
C GLU A 156 4.36 4.21 -15.54
N ARG A 157 5.05 3.10 -15.85
CA ARG A 157 6.51 2.98 -15.68
C ARG A 157 7.27 3.96 -16.57
N THR A 158 6.81 4.14 -17.81
CA THR A 158 7.43 5.08 -18.76
C THR A 158 7.30 6.52 -18.25
N ALA A 159 6.11 6.90 -17.79
CA ALA A 159 5.87 8.23 -17.21
C ALA A 159 6.69 8.43 -15.91
N PHE A 160 6.75 7.42 -15.05
CA PHE A 160 7.54 7.44 -13.82
C PHE A 160 9.02 7.65 -14.10
N ARG A 161 9.59 6.91 -15.08
CA ARG A 161 10.98 7.08 -15.50
C ARG A 161 11.25 8.47 -16.06
N ALA A 162 10.38 8.98 -16.91
CA ALA A 162 10.52 10.31 -17.49
C ALA A 162 10.52 11.40 -16.42
N LEU A 163 9.60 11.30 -15.44
CA LEU A 163 9.54 12.21 -14.30
C LEU A 163 10.79 12.10 -13.43
N ALA A 164 11.23 10.88 -13.11
CA ALA A 164 12.44 10.65 -12.33
C ALA A 164 13.66 11.33 -12.98
N SER A 165 13.85 11.15 -14.28
CA SER A 165 14.95 11.77 -15.02
C SER A 165 14.87 13.30 -15.12
N ALA A 166 13.69 13.89 -14.89
CA ALA A 166 13.48 15.33 -14.90
C ALA A 166 13.74 16.00 -13.53
N VAL A 167 13.54 15.25 -12.43
CA VAL A 167 13.59 15.82 -11.06
C VAL A 167 14.68 15.21 -10.18
N GLY A 168 15.41 14.22 -10.67
CA GLY A 168 16.44 13.50 -9.92
C GLY A 168 17.16 12.48 -10.79
N ASP A 169 17.48 11.34 -10.19
CA ASP A 169 18.23 10.26 -10.82
C ASP A 169 17.38 9.00 -11.01
N TRP A 170 17.74 8.20 -12.02
CA TRP A 170 17.12 6.94 -12.33
C TRP A 170 18.10 5.78 -12.22
N VAL A 171 17.82 4.83 -11.36
CA VAL A 171 18.54 3.57 -11.23
C VAL A 171 17.68 2.46 -11.85
N ALA A 172 18.09 1.97 -13.03
CA ALA A 172 17.36 0.93 -13.75
C ALA A 172 17.46 -0.42 -13.03
N CYS A 173 16.35 -1.16 -13.01
CA CYS A 173 16.27 -2.51 -12.45
C CYS A 173 15.32 -3.36 -13.30
N GLY A 174 15.87 -4.12 -14.26
CA GLY A 174 15.06 -4.87 -15.21
C GLY A 174 14.06 -3.98 -15.97
N ASP A 175 12.76 -4.36 -15.91
CA ASP A 175 11.68 -3.60 -16.56
C ASP A 175 11.13 -2.48 -15.67
N GLY A 176 11.59 -2.39 -14.41
CA GLY A 176 11.27 -1.36 -13.44
C GLY A 176 12.45 -0.46 -13.14
N GLY A 177 12.40 0.21 -12.01
CA GLY A 177 13.52 1.00 -11.55
C GLY A 177 13.22 1.83 -10.31
N ILE A 178 14.27 2.46 -9.85
CA ILE A 178 14.27 3.25 -8.63
C ILE A 178 14.54 4.70 -9.02
N ALA A 179 13.59 5.59 -8.71
CA ALA A 179 13.80 7.02 -8.81
C ALA A 179 14.46 7.51 -7.53
N VAL A 180 15.46 8.35 -7.64
CA VAL A 180 16.09 9.05 -6.51
C VAL A 180 15.89 10.53 -6.70
N ALA A 181 15.28 11.19 -5.72
CA ALA A 181 15.02 12.62 -5.76
C ALA A 181 15.39 13.27 -4.43
N HIS A 182 15.70 14.57 -4.44
CA HIS A 182 16.03 15.32 -3.24
C HIS A 182 15.07 16.50 -3.07
N GLY A 183 14.58 16.69 -1.85
CA GLY A 183 13.80 17.87 -1.47
C GLY A 183 12.51 18.07 -2.28
N LEU A 184 11.84 16.99 -2.67
CA LEU A 184 10.57 17.08 -3.40
C LEU A 184 9.52 17.87 -2.61
N ARG A 185 8.81 18.77 -3.30
CA ARG A 185 7.74 19.58 -2.70
C ARG A 185 6.37 18.92 -2.82
N ALA A 186 6.11 18.21 -3.91
CA ALA A 186 4.85 17.52 -4.14
C ALA A 186 5.04 16.00 -4.06
N PRO A 187 4.11 15.28 -3.44
CA PRO A 187 4.18 13.83 -3.41
C PRO A 187 3.87 13.22 -4.78
N TRP A 188 4.63 12.23 -5.16
CA TRP A 188 4.34 11.30 -6.24
C TRP A 188 4.87 9.93 -5.88
N PHE A 189 4.36 8.88 -6.53
CA PHE A 189 4.67 7.51 -6.14
C PHE A 189 5.11 6.68 -7.31
N ALA A 190 5.99 5.75 -7.04
CA ALA A 190 6.35 4.73 -7.99
C ALA A 190 5.11 3.91 -8.42
N PRO A 191 4.98 3.49 -9.68
CA PRO A 191 4.00 2.49 -10.09
C PRO A 191 4.29 1.14 -9.43
N THR A 192 3.36 0.19 -9.52
CA THR A 192 3.58 -1.19 -9.07
C THR A 192 4.63 -1.90 -9.93
N GLY A 193 4.95 -3.15 -9.57
CA GLY A 193 5.85 -3.97 -10.38
C GLY A 193 7.33 -3.65 -10.18
N ARG A 194 7.74 -3.60 -8.92
CA ARG A 194 9.13 -3.44 -8.47
C ARG A 194 9.74 -2.08 -8.82
N ASN A 195 8.95 -1.02 -8.66
CA ASN A 195 9.42 0.35 -8.77
C ASN A 195 9.38 1.03 -7.39
N LEU A 196 10.33 1.89 -7.10
CA LEU A 196 10.37 2.64 -5.85
C LEU A 196 10.81 4.08 -6.11
N LEU A 197 10.22 5.02 -5.37
CA LEU A 197 10.74 6.36 -5.23
C LEU A 197 11.52 6.46 -3.92
N VAL A 198 12.81 6.77 -3.98
CA VAL A 198 13.63 7.11 -2.82
C VAL A 198 13.74 8.63 -2.77
N VAL A 199 13.25 9.23 -1.69
CA VAL A 199 13.32 10.70 -1.51
C VAL A 199 14.30 11.00 -0.38
N ALA A 200 15.29 11.80 -0.71
CA ALA A 200 16.22 12.32 0.26
C ALA A 200 15.68 13.62 0.88
N PHE A 201 15.72 13.70 2.20
CA PHE A 201 15.47 14.92 2.96
C PHE A 201 16.59 15.17 3.96
N ASP A 202 16.93 16.43 4.17
CA ASP A 202 17.94 16.83 5.14
C ASP A 202 17.38 16.85 6.57
N ASP A 203 16.08 17.07 6.69
CA ASP A 203 15.38 17.16 7.98
C ASP A 203 13.98 16.52 7.95
N ASP A 204 13.48 16.20 9.14
CA ASP A 204 12.18 15.58 9.36
C ASP A 204 11.00 16.52 9.02
N ASP A 205 11.18 17.83 9.16
CA ASP A 205 10.14 18.82 8.84
C ASP A 205 9.84 18.87 7.35
N ALA A 206 10.88 18.84 6.52
CA ALA A 206 10.74 18.80 5.07
C ALA A 206 10.09 17.50 4.62
N ALA A 207 10.50 16.38 5.19
CA ALA A 207 9.92 15.07 4.94
C ALA A 207 8.44 15.01 5.35
N ALA A 208 8.10 15.53 6.52
CA ALA A 208 6.72 15.57 7.02
C ALA A 208 5.82 16.46 6.16
N ARG A 209 6.30 17.61 5.68
CA ARG A 209 5.55 18.45 4.73
C ARG A 209 5.28 17.73 3.42
N TRP A 210 6.24 16.96 2.92
CA TRP A 210 6.06 16.16 1.70
C TRP A 210 5.04 15.03 1.90
N VAL A 211 5.04 14.38 3.07
CA VAL A 211 4.11 13.28 3.38
C VAL A 211 2.70 13.77 3.68
N ALA A 212 2.54 14.95 4.30
CA ALA A 212 1.27 15.42 4.84
C ALA A 212 0.07 15.32 3.87
N PRO A 213 0.16 15.75 2.59
CA PRO A 213 -0.97 15.66 1.66
C PRO A 213 -1.43 14.23 1.39
N MET A 214 -0.55 13.24 1.56
CA MET A 214 -0.81 11.83 1.25
C MET A 214 -0.86 10.92 2.49
N ALA A 215 -0.69 11.45 3.68
CA ALA A 215 -0.60 10.68 4.91
C ALA A 215 -1.82 9.76 5.13
N HIS A 216 -3.01 10.20 4.71
CA HIS A 216 -4.24 9.42 4.76
C HIS A 216 -4.24 8.20 3.82
N HIS A 217 -3.36 8.17 2.81
CA HIS A 217 -3.16 6.99 1.95
C HIS A 217 -2.10 6.02 2.49
N VAL A 218 -1.29 6.41 3.47
CA VAL A 218 -0.25 5.54 4.03
C VAL A 218 -0.88 4.45 4.90
N ALA A 219 -1.01 3.26 4.34
CA ALA A 219 -1.58 2.10 5.03
C ALA A 219 -0.55 1.35 5.88
N SER A 220 0.72 1.41 5.49
CA SER A 220 1.83 0.77 6.17
C SER A 220 3.04 1.69 6.23
N LEU A 221 3.65 1.78 7.40
CA LEU A 221 4.90 2.46 7.65
C LEU A 221 5.95 1.42 8.03
N GLY A 222 6.89 1.17 7.11
CA GLY A 222 8.05 0.32 7.36
C GLY A 222 9.17 1.15 7.97
N VAL A 223 9.82 0.66 9.01
CA VAL A 223 10.92 1.38 9.68
C VAL A 223 12.16 0.50 9.72
N SER A 224 13.32 1.07 9.39
CA SER A 224 14.63 0.49 9.61
C SER A 224 15.48 1.47 10.42
N GLY A 225 16.13 0.99 11.46
CA GLY A 225 16.81 1.85 12.43
C GLY A 225 15.87 2.42 13.48
N ASP A 226 16.13 3.65 13.92
CA ASP A 226 15.33 4.31 14.94
C ASP A 226 14.21 5.16 14.32
N GLU A 227 12.96 4.87 14.68
CA GLU A 227 11.79 5.67 14.25
C GLU A 227 11.90 7.13 14.72
N ARG A 228 12.64 7.37 15.80
CA ARG A 228 12.90 8.73 16.34
C ARG A 228 13.72 9.62 15.40
N ASP A 229 14.32 9.08 14.34
CA ASP A 229 14.93 9.88 13.29
C ASP A 229 13.90 10.66 12.45
N TRP A 230 12.63 10.20 12.45
CA TRP A 230 11.51 10.73 11.66
C TRP A 230 10.23 10.92 12.50
N PRO A 231 10.26 11.65 13.63
CA PRO A 231 9.13 11.74 14.56
C PRO A 231 7.90 12.43 13.96
N ARG A 232 8.09 13.47 13.13
CA ARG A 232 6.98 14.22 12.52
C ARG A 232 6.35 13.44 11.35
N VAL A 233 7.15 12.73 10.55
CA VAL A 233 6.62 11.82 9.52
C VAL A 233 5.82 10.70 10.18
N SER A 234 6.34 10.12 11.26
CA SER A 234 5.65 9.09 12.04
C SER A 234 4.34 9.60 12.63
N GLN A 235 4.31 10.82 13.13
CA GLN A 235 3.11 11.47 13.64
C GLN A 235 2.10 11.73 12.51
N ALA A 236 2.53 12.24 11.35
CA ALA A 236 1.66 12.46 10.19
C ALA A 236 1.00 11.15 9.72
N CYS A 237 1.71 10.03 9.83
CA CYS A 237 1.23 8.70 9.48
C CYS A 237 0.69 7.90 10.68
N ALA A 238 0.13 8.54 11.72
CA ALA A 238 -0.30 7.87 12.95
C ALA A 238 -1.30 6.72 12.72
N GLY A 239 -2.16 6.83 11.70
CA GLY A 239 -3.11 5.80 11.30
C GLY A 239 -2.49 4.62 10.55
N ALA A 240 -1.24 4.70 10.11
CA ALA A 240 -0.59 3.63 9.38
C ALA A 240 -0.21 2.45 10.30
N ARG A 241 -0.24 1.24 9.75
CA ARG A 241 0.31 0.07 10.43
C ARG A 241 1.85 0.14 10.43
N ARG A 242 2.46 0.09 11.59
CA ARG A 242 3.92 0.07 11.75
C ARG A 242 4.47 -1.35 11.69
N SER A 243 5.60 -1.51 11.02
CA SER A 243 6.36 -2.76 10.96
C SER A 243 7.84 -2.47 10.67
N ALA A 244 8.71 -3.42 10.97
CA ALA A 244 10.07 -3.36 10.45
C ALA A 244 10.05 -3.50 8.92
N ILE A 245 10.96 -2.82 8.20
CA ILE A 245 11.23 -3.09 6.78
C ILE A 245 11.60 -4.56 6.61
N GLY A 246 11.11 -5.22 5.57
CA GLY A 246 11.21 -6.66 5.36
C GLY A 246 10.09 -7.49 6.01
N ARG A 247 9.19 -6.83 6.75
CA ARG A 247 8.01 -7.43 7.35
C ARG A 247 6.70 -6.71 7.03
N MET A 248 6.72 -5.71 6.15
CA MET A 248 5.54 -4.95 5.78
C MET A 248 4.42 -5.83 5.19
N GLN A 249 4.80 -6.89 4.44
CA GLN A 249 3.85 -7.86 3.87
C GLN A 249 3.40 -8.96 4.84
N LYS A 250 3.89 -8.94 6.07
CA LYS A 250 3.59 -9.95 7.10
C LYS A 250 2.98 -9.32 8.35
N PRO A 251 1.81 -8.67 8.22
CA PRO A 251 1.15 -8.08 9.38
C PRO A 251 0.78 -9.18 10.39
N PRO A 252 0.98 -8.96 11.69
CA PRO A 252 0.52 -9.87 12.72
C PRO A 252 -1.01 -9.93 12.74
N PHE A 253 -1.56 -10.99 13.34
CA PHE A 253 -3.01 -11.21 13.50
C PHE A 253 -3.61 -10.47 14.70
N ASP A 254 -3.10 -9.28 14.98
CA ASP A 254 -3.45 -8.45 16.15
C ASP A 254 -4.55 -7.41 15.88
N GLY A 255 -5.23 -7.53 14.76
CA GLY A 255 -6.30 -6.60 14.38
C GLY A 255 -6.39 -6.38 12.85
N PRO A 256 -7.12 -5.35 12.42
CA PRO A 256 -7.30 -5.05 11.00
C PRO A 256 -5.97 -4.73 10.33
N VAL A 257 -5.80 -5.19 9.09
CA VAL A 257 -4.60 -4.91 8.28
C VAL A 257 -4.52 -3.41 7.96
N ASP A 258 -5.62 -2.83 7.55
CA ASP A 258 -5.77 -1.39 7.37
C ASP A 258 -6.33 -0.77 8.65
N ARG A 259 -5.57 0.13 9.26
CA ARG A 259 -5.90 0.80 10.52
C ARG A 259 -6.27 2.27 10.34
N ARG A 260 -6.25 2.77 9.11
CA ARG A 260 -6.51 4.19 8.82
C ARG A 260 -7.94 4.60 9.15
N HIS A 261 -8.88 3.72 8.90
CA HIS A 261 -10.31 3.93 9.11
C HIS A 261 -10.88 2.75 9.92
N PRO A 262 -10.72 2.76 11.25
CA PRO A 262 -11.16 1.65 12.10
C PRO A 262 -12.67 1.60 12.26
N ASP A 263 -13.35 2.73 12.08
CA ASP A 263 -14.78 2.87 12.32
C ASP A 263 -15.63 2.41 11.14
N VAL A 264 -16.86 2.06 11.45
CA VAL A 264 -17.89 1.79 10.47
C VAL A 264 -18.56 3.11 10.11
N GLU A 265 -18.67 3.37 8.83
CA GLU A 265 -19.25 4.60 8.28
C GLU A 265 -20.60 4.29 7.59
N THR A 266 -21.44 5.29 7.43
CA THR A 266 -22.54 5.25 6.46
C THR A 266 -22.00 5.52 5.04
N PRO A 267 -22.70 5.13 3.98
CA PRO A 267 -22.28 5.48 2.61
C PRO A 267 -22.04 6.97 2.41
N SER A 268 -22.88 7.85 2.99
CA SER A 268 -22.73 9.30 2.91
C SER A 268 -21.45 9.81 3.58
N GLN A 269 -21.11 9.29 4.75
CA GLN A 269 -19.86 9.63 5.44
C GLN A 269 -18.61 9.21 4.63
N VAL A 270 -18.65 8.05 3.98
CA VAL A 270 -17.59 7.63 3.07
C VAL A 270 -17.44 8.59 1.90
N LEU A 271 -18.55 9.00 1.28
CA LEU A 271 -18.54 9.94 0.15
C LEU A 271 -18.01 11.32 0.56
N GLU A 272 -18.41 11.83 1.72
CA GLU A 272 -17.93 13.10 2.27
C GLU A 272 -16.41 13.06 2.50
N ARG A 273 -15.92 12.03 3.16
CA ARG A 273 -14.48 11.84 3.42
C ARG A 273 -13.67 11.75 2.12
N LEU A 274 -14.16 11.01 1.14
CA LEU A 274 -13.50 10.88 -0.17
C LEU A 274 -13.57 12.15 -1.01
N GLY A 275 -14.61 12.98 -0.84
CA GLY A 275 -14.74 14.28 -1.51
C GLY A 275 -13.86 15.36 -0.90
N ALA A 276 -13.64 15.35 0.41
CA ALA A 276 -12.75 16.29 1.10
C ALA A 276 -11.28 16.17 0.69
N GLY A 277 -10.84 14.98 0.23
CA GLY A 277 -9.49 14.73 -0.25
C GLY A 277 -9.17 15.39 -1.60
N ASP A 278 -10.17 15.53 -2.47
CA ASP A 278 -10.00 16.09 -3.83
C ASP A 278 -9.91 17.64 -3.84
N SER A 279 -10.28 18.31 -2.76
CA SER A 279 -10.27 19.79 -2.65
C SER A 279 -8.93 20.37 -2.17
N GLN A 280 -7.93 19.53 -1.89
CA GLN A 280 -6.60 19.94 -1.44
C GLN A 280 -5.47 19.65 -2.45
N GLY A 281 -5.81 19.29 -3.69
CA GLY A 281 -4.86 18.98 -4.76
C GLY A 281 -4.61 20.15 -5.70
#